data_b1a82fa38c59842b3ffc309635a7a324
#
_entry.id   b1a82fa38c59842b3ffc309635a7a324
#
_cell.length_a   1.000
_cell.length_b   1.000
_cell.length_c   1.000
_cell.angle_alpha   90.00
_cell.angle_beta   90.00
_cell.angle_gamma   90.00
#
_symmetry.space_group_name_H-M   'P 1'
#
loop_
_entity.id
_entity.type
_entity.pdbx_description
1 polymer ?
#
loop_
_entity_poly.entity_id
_entity_poly.type
_entity_poly.pdbx_seq_one_letter_code
_entity_poly.pdbx_strand_id
1 'polypeptide(L)'
;MRFFLLALLLVTRLTLAQNKFDSNIAAFAAADRQTPPPSQPIVFTGSSSIVKWGSLAQDFAGKPVMNRGFGGSELSDVRHFADQVILAYKPKQVVVYAGENDIANDHSAQETCQRLVDLFTYVRKQQPNVPFDFISIKLSPSRRKFWPVVQEANELIKNYLAKQKNARFIDIRPAMNDASGHLIGSLFLADSLHMNPSGYAKWVPVVKPYLR
;
A
#
# COMPACT_ATOMS: atom_id res chain seq x y z
N MET A 1 51.29 12.56 46.01
CA MET A 1 50.57 13.09 44.85
C MET A 1 49.75 11.96 44.22
N ARG A 2 48.44 11.97 44.39
CA ARG A 2 47.55 10.95 43.81
C ARG A 2 46.88 11.61 42.57
N PHE A 3 47.19 11.07 41.38
CA PHE A 3 46.54 11.47 40.13
C PHE A 3 45.23 10.71 39.99
N PHE A 4 44.09 11.40 40.04
CA PHE A 4 42.77 10.86 39.63
C PHE A 4 42.64 11.00 38.13
N LEU A 5 42.67 9.87 37.40
CA LEU A 5 42.28 9.80 36.00
C LEU A 5 40.74 9.84 35.92
N LEU A 6 40.19 10.94 35.45
CA LEU A 6 38.77 11.04 35.09
C LEU A 6 38.58 10.40 33.70
N ALA A 7 38.04 9.19 33.65
CA ALA A 7 37.63 8.57 32.40
C ALA A 7 36.30 9.18 31.92
N LEU A 8 36.39 10.02 30.87
CA LEU A 8 35.22 10.61 30.21
C LEU A 8 34.55 9.52 29.31
N LEU A 9 33.46 8.89 29.79
CA LEU A 9 32.63 8.01 28.98
C LEU A 9 31.87 8.84 27.95
N LEU A 10 32.32 8.83 26.71
CA LEU A 10 31.56 9.35 25.55
C LEU A 10 30.41 8.41 25.25
N VAL A 11 29.21 8.73 25.71
CA VAL A 11 27.99 8.05 25.31
C VAL A 11 27.58 8.61 23.94
N THR A 12 27.99 7.95 22.86
CA THR A 12 27.49 8.22 21.52
C THR A 12 26.03 7.80 21.45
N ARG A 13 25.12 8.75 21.52
CA ARG A 13 23.71 8.51 21.16
C ARG A 13 23.64 8.29 19.66
N LEU A 14 23.47 7.04 19.23
CA LEU A 14 23.02 6.73 17.88
C LEU A 14 21.58 7.29 17.72
N THR A 15 21.48 8.49 17.14
CA THR A 15 20.20 8.98 16.64
C THR A 15 19.86 8.14 15.42
N LEU A 16 19.00 7.15 15.57
CA LEU A 16 18.36 6.48 14.43
C LEU A 16 17.65 7.57 13.63
N ALA A 17 17.99 7.73 12.36
CA ALA A 17 17.32 8.67 11.48
C ALA A 17 15.82 8.30 11.47
N GLN A 18 14.97 9.23 11.90
CA GLN A 18 13.54 9.03 11.96
C GLN A 18 13.01 8.89 10.53
N ASN A 19 12.27 7.80 10.26
CA ASN A 19 11.62 7.61 8.97
C ASN A 19 10.44 8.58 8.84
N LYS A 20 10.23 9.15 7.65
CA LYS A 20 9.15 10.11 7.37
C LYS A 20 7.75 9.60 7.71
N PHE A 21 7.57 8.28 7.84
CA PHE A 21 6.29 7.63 8.13
C PHE A 21 6.13 7.16 9.58
N ASP A 22 7.15 7.30 10.44
CA ASP A 22 7.08 6.82 11.84
C ASP A 22 5.88 7.36 12.60
N SER A 23 5.50 8.63 12.35
CA SER A 23 4.31 9.24 12.96
C SER A 23 3.00 8.58 12.49
N ASN A 24 2.89 8.22 11.21
CA ASN A 24 1.73 7.52 10.68
C ASN A 24 1.60 6.13 11.30
N ILE A 25 2.71 5.40 11.42
CA ILE A 25 2.75 4.06 11.99
C ILE A 25 2.43 4.10 13.49
N ALA A 26 2.99 5.06 14.22
CA ALA A 26 2.67 5.27 15.63
C ALA A 26 1.19 5.61 15.85
N ALA A 27 0.58 6.39 14.93
CA ALA A 27 -0.84 6.71 14.98
C ALA A 27 -1.74 5.46 14.82
N PHE A 28 -1.37 4.50 13.96
CA PHE A 28 -2.09 3.22 13.87
C PHE A 28 -2.05 2.48 15.20
N ALA A 29 -0.89 2.34 15.81
CA ALA A 29 -0.76 1.67 17.11
C ALA A 29 -1.53 2.40 18.23
N ALA A 30 -1.61 3.73 18.18
CA ALA A 30 -2.40 4.51 19.13
C ALA A 30 -3.90 4.29 18.94
N ALA A 31 -4.39 4.30 17.70
CA ALA A 31 -5.78 4.03 17.37
C ALA A 31 -6.21 2.60 17.79
N ASP A 32 -5.35 1.62 17.57
CA ASP A 32 -5.59 0.21 17.91
C ASP A 32 -5.70 -0.02 19.45
N ARG A 33 -5.01 0.79 20.24
CA ARG A 33 -5.17 0.75 21.70
C ARG A 33 -6.53 1.30 22.17
N GLN A 34 -7.08 2.27 21.42
CA GLN A 34 -8.38 2.86 21.73
C GLN A 34 -9.54 2.01 21.21
N THR A 35 -9.37 1.48 20.00
CA THR A 35 -10.37 0.64 19.33
C THR A 35 -9.66 -0.57 18.77
N PRO A 36 -9.71 -1.71 19.48
CA PRO A 36 -9.05 -2.93 19.02
C PRO A 36 -9.47 -3.32 17.60
N PRO A 37 -8.54 -3.67 16.74
CA PRO A 37 -8.84 -4.10 15.38
C PRO A 37 -9.65 -5.41 15.36
N PRO A 38 -10.44 -5.67 14.30
CA PRO A 38 -11.14 -6.93 14.16
C PRO A 38 -10.16 -8.11 14.15
N SER A 39 -10.62 -9.27 14.65
CA SER A 39 -9.83 -10.50 14.55
C SER A 39 -9.65 -10.91 13.11
N GLN A 40 -8.43 -11.29 12.74
CA GLN A 40 -8.07 -11.74 11.38
C GLN A 40 -8.62 -10.81 10.28
N PRO A 41 -8.25 -9.52 10.27
CA PRO A 41 -8.81 -8.56 9.33
C PRO A 41 -8.40 -8.85 7.88
N ILE A 42 -9.13 -8.22 6.94
CA ILE A 42 -8.66 -7.97 5.59
C ILE A 42 -7.91 -6.64 5.63
N VAL A 43 -6.59 -6.69 5.61
CA VAL A 43 -5.76 -5.48 5.69
C VAL A 43 -5.61 -4.86 4.31
N PHE A 44 -6.11 -3.64 4.16
CA PHE A 44 -5.81 -2.77 3.02
C PHE A 44 -4.63 -1.88 3.40
N THR A 45 -3.54 -1.97 2.64
CA THR A 45 -2.33 -1.17 2.89
C THR A 45 -1.76 -0.58 1.60
N GLY A 46 -0.85 0.36 1.74
CA GLY A 46 -0.21 1.05 0.63
C GLY A 46 -0.30 2.57 0.76
N SER A 47 -0.46 3.26 -0.38
CA SER A 47 -0.28 4.69 -0.46
C SER A 47 -1.58 5.50 -0.24
N SER A 48 -1.52 6.78 -0.63
CA SER A 48 -2.60 7.76 -0.42
C SER A 48 -3.97 7.35 -0.95
N SER A 49 -4.06 6.51 -1.98
CA SER A 49 -5.34 6.00 -2.47
C SER A 49 -6.03 5.07 -1.46
N ILE A 50 -5.26 4.37 -0.62
CA ILE A 50 -5.84 3.61 0.50
C ILE A 50 -6.20 4.57 1.63
N VAL A 51 -5.32 5.50 2.01
CA VAL A 51 -5.61 6.51 3.06
C VAL A 51 -6.92 7.25 2.79
N LYS A 52 -7.09 7.72 1.54
CA LYS A 52 -8.23 8.54 1.12
C LYS A 52 -9.51 7.73 0.85
N TRP A 53 -9.47 6.42 0.94
CA TRP A 53 -10.67 5.58 0.87
C TRP A 53 -11.44 5.61 2.20
N GLY A 54 -12.02 6.77 2.49
CA GLY A 54 -12.71 7.01 3.77
C GLY A 54 -13.95 6.14 3.98
N SER A 55 -14.60 5.71 2.89
CA SER A 55 -15.78 4.83 2.93
C SER A 55 -15.43 3.33 2.94
N LEU A 56 -14.15 2.94 3.05
CA LEU A 56 -13.71 1.54 2.90
C LEU A 56 -14.54 0.55 3.73
N ALA A 57 -14.80 0.86 5.00
CA ALA A 57 -15.57 -0.01 5.89
C ALA A 57 -17.05 -0.12 5.49
N GLN A 58 -17.64 0.98 5.02
CA GLN A 58 -19.01 1.04 4.54
C GLN A 58 -19.16 0.32 3.19
N ASP A 59 -18.20 0.54 2.27
CA ASP A 59 -18.20 -0.06 0.92
C ASP A 59 -18.10 -1.60 0.98
N PHE A 60 -17.45 -2.11 2.00
CA PHE A 60 -17.30 -3.55 2.24
C PHE A 60 -17.98 -4.01 3.53
N ALA A 61 -19.14 -3.43 3.85
CA ALA A 61 -19.92 -3.80 5.01
C ALA A 61 -20.10 -5.33 5.12
N GLY A 62 -19.95 -5.87 6.34
CA GLY A 62 -19.97 -7.31 6.61
C GLY A 62 -18.62 -8.03 6.39
N LYS A 63 -17.59 -7.33 5.91
CA LYS A 63 -16.21 -7.83 5.86
C LYS A 63 -15.36 -7.11 6.91
N PRO A 64 -14.45 -7.78 7.62
CA PRO A 64 -13.59 -7.16 8.62
C PRO A 64 -12.42 -6.42 7.97
N VAL A 65 -12.74 -5.43 7.13
CA VAL A 65 -11.73 -4.63 6.43
C VAL A 65 -11.07 -3.63 7.36
N MET A 66 -9.79 -3.40 7.16
CA MET A 66 -8.97 -2.49 7.95
C MET A 66 -8.09 -1.65 7.04
N ASN A 67 -8.09 -0.32 7.22
CA ASN A 67 -7.23 0.59 6.48
C ASN A 67 -5.90 0.80 7.22
N ARG A 68 -4.79 0.45 6.56
CA ARG A 68 -3.41 0.67 7.01
C ARG A 68 -2.57 1.31 5.90
N GLY A 69 -3.20 2.18 5.13
CA GLY A 69 -2.53 3.02 4.15
C GLY A 69 -1.79 4.18 4.80
N PHE A 70 -0.68 4.60 4.23
CA PHE A 70 0.04 5.81 4.63
C PHE A 70 0.48 6.59 3.38
N GLY A 71 0.10 7.86 3.34
CA GLY A 71 0.14 8.69 2.13
C GLY A 71 1.56 8.96 1.65
N GLY A 72 1.78 8.85 0.33
CA GLY A 72 3.10 9.08 -0.26
C GLY A 72 4.06 7.90 -0.16
N SER A 73 3.61 6.75 0.38
CA SER A 73 4.46 5.56 0.47
C SER A 73 4.72 4.93 -0.91
N GLU A 74 5.90 4.39 -1.06
CA GLU A 74 6.33 3.49 -2.10
C GLU A 74 6.17 2.03 -1.66
N LEU A 75 6.34 1.08 -2.57
CA LEU A 75 6.32 -0.35 -2.24
C LEU A 75 7.44 -0.74 -1.26
N SER A 76 8.60 -0.08 -1.34
CA SER A 76 9.71 -0.25 -0.39
C SER A 76 9.35 0.21 1.02
N ASP A 77 8.58 1.29 1.15
CA ASP A 77 8.09 1.77 2.45
C ASP A 77 7.08 0.78 3.05
N VAL A 78 6.14 0.28 2.22
CA VAL A 78 5.18 -0.74 2.66
C VAL A 78 5.92 -2.01 3.12
N ARG A 79 7.00 -2.38 2.41
CA ARG A 79 7.86 -3.50 2.81
C ARG A 79 8.60 -3.22 4.13
N HIS A 80 9.12 -2.01 4.31
CA HIS A 80 9.82 -1.61 5.53
C HIS A 80 8.93 -1.72 6.77
N PHE A 81 7.69 -1.27 6.67
CA PHE A 81 6.72 -1.28 7.76
C PHE A 81 5.78 -2.50 7.78
N ALA A 82 6.07 -3.54 6.97
CA ALA A 82 5.17 -4.68 6.82
C ALA A 82 4.85 -5.40 8.15
N ASP A 83 5.79 -5.43 9.10
CA ASP A 83 5.57 -6.00 10.42
C ASP A 83 4.47 -5.26 11.18
N GLN A 84 4.46 -3.92 11.10
CA GLN A 84 3.52 -3.06 11.84
C GLN A 84 2.18 -2.91 11.11
N VAL A 85 2.18 -2.79 9.77
CA VAL A 85 0.96 -2.48 9.01
C VAL A 85 0.26 -3.72 8.43
N ILE A 86 0.91 -4.88 8.44
CA ILE A 86 0.34 -6.14 7.92
C ILE A 86 0.42 -7.24 8.97
N LEU A 87 1.63 -7.66 9.35
CA LEU A 87 1.87 -8.92 10.07
C LEU A 87 1.39 -8.88 11.52
N ALA A 88 1.45 -7.72 12.18
CA ALA A 88 0.94 -7.52 13.54
C ALA A 88 -0.53 -7.94 13.69
N TYR A 89 -1.31 -7.84 12.62
CA TYR A 89 -2.75 -8.13 12.63
C TYR A 89 -3.10 -9.58 12.30
N LYS A 90 -2.13 -10.41 11.93
CA LYS A 90 -2.36 -11.80 11.48
C LYS A 90 -3.53 -11.88 10.49
N PRO A 91 -3.49 -11.11 9.38
CA PRO A 91 -4.64 -10.94 8.50
C PRO A 91 -5.08 -12.23 7.85
N LYS A 92 -6.38 -12.38 7.61
CA LYS A 92 -6.90 -13.44 6.73
C LYS A 92 -6.71 -13.14 5.25
N GLN A 93 -6.40 -11.87 4.91
CA GLN A 93 -6.13 -11.42 3.55
C GLN A 93 -5.38 -10.08 3.58
N VAL A 94 -4.46 -9.89 2.65
CA VAL A 94 -3.74 -8.63 2.43
C VAL A 94 -4.15 -8.07 1.07
N VAL A 95 -4.53 -6.80 1.02
CA VAL A 95 -4.84 -6.05 -0.21
C VAL A 95 -3.92 -4.85 -0.29
N VAL A 96 -3.10 -4.79 -1.33
CA VAL A 96 -2.08 -3.74 -1.50
C VAL A 96 -2.42 -2.83 -2.67
N TYR A 97 -2.29 -1.52 -2.46
CA TYR A 97 -2.24 -0.52 -3.51
C TYR A 97 -1.06 0.42 -3.29
N ALA A 98 -0.02 0.29 -4.10
CA ALA A 98 1.17 1.15 -4.14
C ALA A 98 1.86 1.04 -5.51
N GLY A 99 2.96 1.74 -5.73
CA GLY A 99 3.72 1.72 -6.98
C GLY A 99 3.56 2.99 -7.82
N GLU A 100 2.48 3.76 -7.63
CA GLU A 100 2.29 5.02 -8.34
C GLU A 100 3.31 6.09 -7.90
N ASN A 101 3.72 6.07 -6.63
CA ASN A 101 4.76 6.98 -6.13
C ASN A 101 6.16 6.51 -6.52
N ASP A 102 6.39 5.21 -6.55
CA ASP A 102 7.63 4.62 -7.07
C ASP A 102 7.93 5.19 -8.47
N ILE A 103 6.96 5.06 -9.38
CA ILE A 103 7.10 5.53 -10.76
C ILE A 103 7.19 7.07 -10.83
N ALA A 104 6.45 7.79 -9.97
CA ALA A 104 6.53 9.25 -9.93
C ALA A 104 7.88 9.77 -9.39
N ASN A 105 8.60 8.94 -8.63
CA ASN A 105 9.96 9.16 -8.16
C ASN A 105 11.02 8.52 -9.09
N ASP A 106 10.67 8.41 -10.38
CA ASP A 106 11.54 8.01 -11.49
C ASP A 106 12.03 6.55 -11.43
N HIS A 107 11.36 5.66 -10.66
CA HIS A 107 11.64 4.24 -10.73
C HIS A 107 11.02 3.60 -11.98
N SER A 108 11.77 2.71 -12.60
CA SER A 108 11.33 1.95 -13.77
C SER A 108 10.18 0.98 -13.43
N ALA A 109 9.54 0.44 -14.46
CA ALA A 109 8.53 -0.60 -14.32
C ALA A 109 9.11 -1.86 -13.67
N GLN A 110 10.34 -2.23 -14.03
CA GLN A 110 11.06 -3.38 -13.50
C GLN A 110 11.37 -3.20 -12.01
N GLU A 111 11.90 -2.04 -11.61
CA GLU A 111 12.19 -1.72 -10.21
C GLU A 111 10.91 -1.71 -9.37
N THR A 112 9.83 -1.11 -9.89
CA THR A 112 8.53 -1.09 -9.22
C THR A 112 8.00 -2.53 -9.04
N CYS A 113 8.09 -3.37 -10.05
CA CYS A 113 7.72 -4.78 -9.96
C CYS A 113 8.60 -5.52 -8.94
N GLN A 114 9.93 -5.32 -8.95
CA GLN A 114 10.84 -5.96 -8.00
C GLN A 114 10.52 -5.59 -6.54
N ARG A 115 10.20 -4.34 -6.27
CA ARG A 115 9.77 -3.89 -4.93
C ARG A 115 8.48 -4.57 -4.45
N LEU A 116 7.52 -4.84 -5.39
CA LEU A 116 6.36 -5.67 -5.06
C LEU A 116 6.77 -7.10 -4.76
N VAL A 117 7.67 -7.69 -5.54
CA VAL A 117 8.20 -9.05 -5.32
C VAL A 117 8.83 -9.15 -3.93
N ASP A 118 9.59 -8.16 -3.51
CA ASP A 118 10.25 -8.09 -2.21
C ASP A 118 9.21 -8.02 -1.07
N LEU A 119 8.19 -7.18 -1.20
CA LEU A 119 7.08 -7.11 -0.25
C LEU A 119 6.31 -8.44 -0.18
N PHE A 120 5.93 -8.99 -1.33
CA PHE A 120 5.21 -10.27 -1.43
C PHE A 120 6.00 -11.40 -0.79
N THR A 121 7.27 -11.53 -1.13
CA THR A 121 8.15 -12.58 -0.63
C THR A 121 8.32 -12.50 0.88
N TYR A 122 8.46 -11.28 1.41
CA TYR A 122 8.54 -11.06 2.84
C TYR A 122 7.26 -11.48 3.58
N VAL A 123 6.11 -11.01 3.12
CA VAL A 123 4.82 -11.39 3.71
C VAL A 123 4.62 -12.90 3.62
N ARG A 124 4.95 -13.50 2.47
CA ARG A 124 4.82 -14.93 2.22
C ARG A 124 5.72 -15.78 3.11
N LYS A 125 6.94 -15.31 3.43
CA LYS A 125 7.85 -15.96 4.35
C LYS A 125 7.27 -16.05 5.77
N GLN A 126 6.58 -15.01 6.22
CA GLN A 126 6.00 -14.94 7.57
C GLN A 126 4.61 -15.60 7.66
N GLN A 127 3.82 -15.50 6.60
CA GLN A 127 2.48 -16.06 6.49
C GLN A 127 2.31 -16.80 5.14
N PRO A 128 2.76 -18.06 5.05
CA PRO A 128 2.87 -18.79 3.78
C PRO A 128 1.57 -18.92 2.98
N ASN A 129 0.43 -18.94 3.65
CA ASN A 129 -0.88 -19.20 3.02
C ASN A 129 -1.80 -17.97 2.96
N VAL A 130 -1.37 -16.81 3.47
CA VAL A 130 -2.23 -15.62 3.46
C VAL A 130 -2.53 -15.20 2.02
N PRO A 131 -3.79 -15.00 1.64
CA PRO A 131 -4.15 -14.41 0.37
C PRO A 131 -3.56 -13.01 0.23
N PHE A 132 -2.91 -12.75 -0.90
CA PHE A 132 -2.26 -11.49 -1.21
C PHE A 132 -2.80 -10.97 -2.53
N ASP A 133 -3.50 -9.85 -2.48
CA ASP A 133 -4.09 -9.22 -3.64
C ASP A 133 -3.44 -7.86 -3.89
N PHE A 134 -3.16 -7.57 -5.14
CA PHE A 134 -2.63 -6.30 -5.56
C PHE A 134 -3.63 -5.60 -6.48
N ILE A 135 -4.06 -4.41 -6.08
CA ILE A 135 -4.91 -3.55 -6.93
C ILE A 135 -3.99 -2.86 -7.93
N SER A 136 -4.31 -2.97 -9.21
CA SER A 136 -3.52 -2.36 -10.30
C SER A 136 -3.26 -0.88 -10.05
N ILE A 137 -2.08 -0.42 -10.42
CA ILE A 137 -1.73 0.99 -10.38
C ILE A 137 -2.63 1.73 -11.39
N LYS A 138 -3.41 2.70 -10.91
CA LYS A 138 -4.31 3.49 -11.75
C LYS A 138 -3.54 4.46 -12.65
N LEU A 139 -4.16 4.87 -13.73
CA LEU A 139 -3.72 6.02 -14.52
C LEU A 139 -4.30 7.29 -13.90
N SER A 140 -3.45 8.24 -13.54
CA SER A 140 -3.88 9.54 -13.00
C SER A 140 -3.64 10.64 -14.01
N PRO A 141 -4.59 11.56 -14.24
CA PRO A 141 -4.41 12.61 -15.24
C PRO A 141 -3.18 13.49 -15.00
N SER A 142 -2.90 13.86 -13.75
CA SER A 142 -1.71 14.65 -13.37
C SER A 142 -0.38 13.93 -13.60
N ARG A 143 -0.40 12.61 -13.75
CA ARG A 143 0.78 11.76 -13.97
C ARG A 143 0.82 11.16 -15.38
N ARG A 144 0.20 11.81 -16.35
CA ARG A 144 0.09 11.31 -17.74
C ARG A 144 1.44 10.94 -18.37
N LYS A 145 2.51 11.67 -18.08
CA LYS A 145 3.86 11.36 -18.59
C LYS A 145 4.37 9.97 -18.19
N PHE A 146 3.88 9.42 -17.08
CA PHE A 146 4.30 8.13 -16.55
C PHE A 146 3.39 6.96 -17.00
N TRP A 147 2.31 7.20 -17.73
CA TRP A 147 1.36 6.15 -18.12
C TRP A 147 2.01 4.93 -18.79
N PRO A 148 2.96 5.10 -19.74
CA PRO A 148 3.63 3.93 -20.34
C PRO A 148 4.31 3.05 -19.28
N VAL A 149 5.03 3.66 -18.33
CA VAL A 149 5.72 2.94 -17.26
C VAL A 149 4.72 2.27 -16.31
N VAL A 150 3.60 2.93 -15.99
CA VAL A 150 2.52 2.35 -15.17
C VAL A 150 1.89 1.14 -15.86
N GLN A 151 1.66 1.21 -17.16
CA GLN A 151 1.11 0.08 -17.94
C GLN A 151 2.07 -1.10 -17.93
N GLU A 152 3.35 -0.87 -18.19
CA GLU A 152 4.38 -1.90 -18.16
C GLU A 152 4.51 -2.52 -16.75
N ALA A 153 4.59 -1.71 -15.70
CA ALA A 153 4.67 -2.19 -14.32
C ALA A 153 3.47 -3.07 -13.95
N ASN A 154 2.25 -2.66 -14.33
CA ASN A 154 1.05 -3.46 -14.12
C ASN A 154 1.11 -4.83 -14.81
N GLU A 155 1.61 -4.91 -16.04
CA GLU A 155 1.73 -6.19 -16.75
C GLU A 155 2.82 -7.08 -16.11
N LEU A 156 3.96 -6.51 -15.72
CA LEU A 156 5.00 -7.26 -15.00
C LEU A 156 4.47 -7.83 -13.67
N ILE A 157 3.78 -7.01 -12.88
CA ILE A 157 3.19 -7.40 -11.60
C ILE A 157 2.13 -8.48 -11.79
N LYS A 158 1.22 -8.30 -12.76
CA LYS A 158 0.18 -9.28 -13.11
C LYS A 158 0.80 -10.63 -13.47
N ASN A 159 1.82 -10.62 -14.35
CA ASN A 159 2.51 -11.84 -14.79
C ASN A 159 3.27 -12.54 -13.65
N TYR A 160 3.84 -11.77 -12.72
CA TYR A 160 4.47 -12.33 -11.53
C TYR A 160 3.45 -13.00 -10.61
N LEU A 161 2.37 -12.27 -10.24
CA LEU A 161 1.36 -12.77 -9.30
C LEU A 161 0.59 -13.97 -9.85
N ALA A 162 0.36 -14.05 -11.17
CA ALA A 162 -0.29 -15.18 -11.82
C ALA A 162 0.44 -16.52 -11.59
N LYS A 163 1.74 -16.47 -11.30
CA LYS A 163 2.58 -17.66 -11.01
C LYS A 163 2.62 -18.00 -9.53
N GLN A 164 2.01 -17.19 -8.68
CA GLN A 164 2.07 -17.34 -7.22
C GLN A 164 0.78 -17.97 -6.66
N LYS A 165 0.92 -18.90 -5.72
CA LYS A 165 -0.25 -19.46 -5.01
C LYS A 165 -0.88 -18.39 -4.10
N ASN A 166 -2.21 -18.38 -4.03
CA ASN A 166 -2.97 -17.44 -3.19
C ASN A 166 -2.60 -15.97 -3.42
N ALA A 167 -2.28 -15.60 -4.66
CA ALA A 167 -1.98 -14.23 -5.05
C ALA A 167 -2.83 -13.85 -6.28
N ARG A 168 -3.35 -12.60 -6.30
CA ARG A 168 -4.20 -12.14 -7.39
C ARG A 168 -3.90 -10.69 -7.73
N PHE A 169 -4.03 -10.37 -9.00
CA PHE A 169 -4.00 -9.03 -9.53
C PHE A 169 -5.43 -8.55 -9.78
N ILE A 170 -5.84 -7.46 -9.15
CA ILE A 170 -7.18 -6.87 -9.28
C ILE A 170 -7.07 -5.67 -10.21
N ASP A 171 -7.53 -5.84 -11.45
CA ASP A 171 -7.44 -4.78 -12.45
C ASP A 171 -8.62 -3.81 -12.39
N ILE A 172 -8.41 -2.64 -11.79
CA ILE A 172 -9.42 -1.57 -11.69
C ILE A 172 -9.43 -0.62 -12.90
N ARG A 173 -8.42 -0.71 -13.76
CA ARG A 173 -8.23 0.24 -14.87
C ARG A 173 -9.43 0.30 -15.82
N PRO A 174 -10.01 -0.84 -16.27
CA PRO A 174 -11.17 -0.81 -17.15
C PRO A 174 -12.38 -0.08 -16.55
N ALA A 175 -12.61 -0.22 -15.23
CA ALA A 175 -13.73 0.43 -14.56
C ALA A 175 -13.58 1.96 -14.45
N MET A 176 -12.38 2.47 -14.64
CA MET A 176 -12.07 3.91 -14.61
C MET A 176 -12.19 4.58 -16.00
N ASN A 177 -12.45 3.80 -17.04
CA ASN A 177 -12.58 4.31 -18.41
C ASN A 177 -14.04 4.40 -18.83
N ASP A 178 -14.32 5.31 -19.76
CA ASP A 178 -15.60 5.40 -20.48
C ASP A 178 -15.74 4.29 -21.53
N ALA A 179 -16.88 4.28 -22.24
CA ALA A 179 -17.17 3.29 -23.28
C ALA A 179 -16.20 3.36 -24.49
N SER A 180 -15.51 4.50 -24.67
CA SER A 180 -14.50 4.71 -25.71
C SER A 180 -13.09 4.33 -25.25
N GLY A 181 -12.95 3.85 -24.00
CA GLY A 181 -11.65 3.46 -23.41
C GLY A 181 -10.83 4.62 -22.85
N HIS A 182 -11.40 5.84 -22.77
CA HIS A 182 -10.72 7.01 -22.22
C HIS A 182 -10.93 7.10 -20.70
N LEU A 183 -9.88 7.51 -20.00
CA LEU A 183 -9.93 7.73 -18.56
C LEU A 183 -10.97 8.82 -18.21
N ILE A 184 -11.88 8.50 -17.30
CA ILE A 184 -12.94 9.42 -16.83
C ILE A 184 -12.31 10.41 -15.83
N GLY A 185 -12.04 11.64 -16.27
CA GLY A 185 -11.41 12.67 -15.44
C GLY A 185 -12.23 13.08 -14.21
N SER A 186 -13.57 13.02 -14.29
CA SER A 186 -14.47 13.36 -13.18
C SER A 186 -14.44 12.39 -11.99
N LEU A 187 -13.69 11.28 -12.07
CA LEU A 187 -13.44 10.35 -10.95
C LEU A 187 -12.38 10.87 -9.98
N PHE A 188 -11.71 11.96 -10.32
CA PHE A 188 -10.60 12.50 -9.55
C PHE A 188 -10.97 13.80 -8.84
N LEU A 189 -10.25 14.11 -7.78
CA LEU A 189 -10.28 15.41 -7.12
C LEU A 189 -9.62 16.49 -8.01
N ALA A 190 -9.67 17.74 -7.58
CA ALA A 190 -9.07 18.87 -8.30
C ALA A 190 -7.57 18.70 -8.58
N ASP A 191 -6.86 17.92 -7.75
CA ASP A 191 -5.45 17.60 -7.95
C ASP A 191 -5.19 16.62 -9.11
N SER A 192 -6.25 16.09 -9.73
CA SER A 192 -6.17 15.13 -10.84
C SER A 192 -5.31 13.88 -10.55
N LEU A 193 -5.11 13.57 -9.26
CA LEU A 193 -4.33 12.45 -8.75
C LEU A 193 -5.18 11.54 -7.87
N HIS A 194 -5.80 12.11 -6.85
CA HIS A 194 -6.58 11.36 -5.88
C HIS A 194 -8.03 11.20 -6.34
N MET A 195 -8.59 10.03 -6.06
CA MET A 195 -9.98 9.77 -6.42
C MET A 195 -10.94 10.49 -5.46
N ASN A 196 -12.06 10.92 -6.02
CA ASN A 196 -13.23 11.34 -5.27
C ASN A 196 -14.13 10.13 -4.94
N PRO A 197 -15.24 10.30 -4.21
CA PRO A 197 -16.15 9.19 -3.89
C PRO A 197 -16.66 8.41 -5.11
N SER A 198 -16.89 9.07 -6.25
CA SER A 198 -17.31 8.39 -7.49
C SER A 198 -16.22 7.50 -8.06
N GLY A 199 -14.93 7.87 -7.87
CA GLY A 199 -13.79 7.04 -8.25
C GLY A 199 -13.74 5.77 -7.43
N TYR A 200 -13.90 5.86 -6.11
CA TYR A 200 -13.96 4.66 -5.25
C TYR A 200 -15.20 3.79 -5.54
N ALA A 201 -16.35 4.40 -5.85
CA ALA A 201 -17.54 3.66 -6.26
C ALA A 201 -17.31 2.79 -7.52
N LYS A 202 -16.37 3.18 -8.41
CA LYS A 202 -15.95 2.33 -9.54
C LYS A 202 -15.05 1.18 -9.11
N TRP A 203 -14.26 1.33 -8.05
CA TRP A 203 -13.39 0.27 -7.53
C TRP A 203 -14.16 -0.79 -6.75
N VAL A 204 -15.19 -0.41 -5.99
CA VAL A 204 -15.94 -1.31 -5.13
C VAL A 204 -16.42 -2.58 -5.84
N PRO A 205 -17.16 -2.53 -6.97
CA PRO A 205 -17.66 -3.72 -7.65
C PRO A 205 -16.53 -4.61 -8.20
N VAL A 206 -15.37 -4.01 -8.53
CA VAL A 206 -14.21 -4.75 -9.04
C VAL A 206 -13.46 -5.46 -7.90
N VAL A 207 -13.30 -4.80 -6.74
CA VAL A 207 -12.54 -5.33 -5.60
C VAL A 207 -13.38 -6.33 -4.78
N LYS A 208 -14.68 -6.06 -4.59
CA LYS A 208 -15.56 -6.83 -3.71
C LYS A 208 -15.56 -8.36 -3.95
N PRO A 209 -15.56 -8.89 -5.19
CA PRO A 209 -15.53 -10.34 -5.44
C PRO A 209 -14.27 -11.04 -4.95
N TYR A 210 -13.19 -10.29 -4.72
CA TYR A 210 -11.91 -10.84 -4.25
C TYR A 210 -11.82 -10.92 -2.72
N LEU A 211 -12.70 -10.24 -1.98
CA LEU A 211 -12.64 -10.20 -0.52
C LEU A 211 -13.25 -11.45 0.12
N ARG A 212 -12.54 -11.98 1.14
CA ARG A 212 -12.88 -13.21 1.86
C ARG A 212 -13.69 -12.96 3.14
#